data_a7e56d0c363515cc4b5e2475c0d91dc2
#
_entry.id   a7e56d0c363515cc4b5e2475c0d91dc2
#
_cell.length_a   1.000
_cell.length_b   1.000
_cell.length_c   1.000
_cell.angle_alpha   90.00
_cell.angle_beta   90.00
_cell.angle_gamma   90.00
#
_symmetry.space_group_name_H-M   'P 1'
#
loop_
_entity.id
_entity.type
_entity.pdbx_description
1 polymer ?
#
loop_
_entity_poly.entity_id
_entity_poly.type
_entity_poly.pdbx_seq_one_letter_code
_entity_poly.pdbx_strand_id
1 'polypeptide(L)'
;MISPTEISTVASLVLAQYDVSEAFLFGSFARGEQTPDSDIDLRLACGNTMTFGTLYELSHELEKELGRKVDIVTNPPEHMRLAFRKSIEQDEARIYEAL
;
A
#
# COMPACT_ATOMS: atom_id res chain seq x y z
N MET A 1 1.16 -17.58 -6.43
CA MET A 1 1.68 -16.27 -5.95
C MET A 1 0.64 -15.21 -6.23
N ILE A 2 0.40 -14.32 -5.27
CA ILE A 2 -0.61 -13.27 -5.43
C ILE A 2 -0.16 -12.25 -6.49
N SER A 3 -1.10 -11.80 -7.34
CA SER A 3 -0.83 -10.82 -8.38
C SER A 3 -1.20 -9.40 -7.94
N PRO A 4 -0.69 -8.35 -8.61
CA PRO A 4 -1.11 -6.98 -8.30
C PRO A 4 -2.64 -6.79 -8.41
N THR A 5 -3.29 -7.46 -9.36
CA THR A 5 -4.75 -7.40 -9.49
C THR A 5 -5.46 -7.99 -8.27
N GLU A 6 -4.96 -9.11 -7.77
CA GLU A 6 -5.51 -9.71 -6.55
C GLU A 6 -5.27 -8.83 -5.33
N ILE A 7 -4.10 -8.20 -5.24
CA ILE A 7 -3.79 -7.26 -4.18
C ILE A 7 -4.79 -6.10 -4.22
N SER A 8 -5.02 -5.53 -5.40
CA SER A 8 -5.98 -4.43 -5.57
C SER A 8 -7.39 -4.83 -5.13
N THR A 9 -7.85 -5.99 -5.55
CA THR A 9 -9.19 -6.47 -5.23
C THR A 9 -9.37 -6.65 -3.72
N VAL A 10 -8.45 -7.37 -3.08
CA VAL A 10 -8.53 -7.66 -1.66
C VAL A 10 -8.31 -6.39 -0.82
N ALA A 11 -7.27 -5.62 -1.15
CA ALA A 11 -6.94 -4.41 -0.40
C ALA A 11 -8.06 -3.38 -0.47
N SER A 12 -8.72 -3.23 -1.62
CA SER A 12 -9.81 -2.27 -1.77
C SER A 12 -10.96 -2.53 -0.81
N LEU A 13 -11.27 -3.80 -0.54
CA LEU A 13 -12.32 -4.16 0.41
C LEU A 13 -11.97 -3.75 1.83
N VAL A 14 -10.70 -3.90 2.21
CA VAL A 14 -10.22 -3.50 3.53
C VAL A 14 -10.12 -1.98 3.62
N LEU A 15 -9.48 -1.34 2.65
CA LEU A 15 -9.21 0.10 2.67
C LEU A 15 -10.50 0.93 2.69
N ALA A 16 -11.57 0.44 2.09
CA ALA A 16 -12.86 1.13 2.09
C ALA A 16 -13.47 1.29 3.48
N GLN A 17 -12.98 0.55 4.47
CA GLN A 17 -13.46 0.62 5.85
C GLN A 17 -12.68 1.65 6.68
N TYR A 18 -11.68 2.29 6.10
CA TYR A 18 -10.79 3.23 6.80
C TYR A 18 -10.77 4.57 6.07
N ASP A 19 -10.21 5.59 6.71
CA ASP A 19 -10.09 6.93 6.15
C ASP A 19 -8.86 7.01 5.23
N VAL A 20 -8.95 6.31 4.10
CA VAL A 20 -7.93 6.27 3.07
C VAL A 20 -8.53 6.78 1.77
N SER A 21 -7.91 7.79 1.16
CA SER A 21 -8.39 8.35 -0.10
C SER A 21 -7.80 7.64 -1.32
N GLU A 22 -6.54 7.26 -1.25
CA GLU A 22 -5.87 6.55 -2.33
C GLU A 22 -4.83 5.57 -1.77
N ALA A 23 -4.55 4.52 -2.53
CA ALA A 23 -3.48 3.59 -2.20
C ALA A 23 -2.69 3.24 -3.46
N PHE A 24 -1.39 3.15 -3.32
CA PHE A 24 -0.47 2.86 -4.42
C PHE A 24 0.42 1.68 -4.04
N LEU A 25 0.57 0.76 -4.97
CA LEU A 25 1.49 -0.36 -4.86
C LEU A 25 2.84 0.07 -5.43
N PHE A 26 3.93 -0.19 -4.70
CA PHE A 26 5.27 0.08 -5.21
C PHE A 26 6.19 -1.10 -4.85
N GLY A 27 7.49 -0.96 -5.15
CA GLY A 27 8.45 -2.00 -4.85
C GLY A 27 8.37 -3.20 -5.79
N SER A 28 8.79 -4.38 -5.30
CA SER A 28 8.94 -5.56 -6.14
C SER A 28 7.64 -6.02 -6.81
N PHE A 29 6.51 -5.94 -6.11
CA PHE A 29 5.22 -6.32 -6.70
C PHE A 29 4.81 -5.39 -7.84
N ALA A 30 5.09 -4.10 -7.71
CA ALA A 30 4.77 -3.13 -8.78
C ALA A 30 5.65 -3.33 -10.01
N ARG A 31 6.91 -3.77 -9.80
CA ARG A 31 7.85 -4.00 -10.90
C ARG A 31 7.73 -5.39 -11.53
N GLY A 32 6.90 -6.27 -10.95
CA GLY A 32 6.81 -7.65 -11.43
C GLY A 32 8.03 -8.50 -11.05
N GLU A 33 8.78 -8.07 -10.04
CA GLU A 33 9.99 -8.76 -9.58
C GLU A 33 9.78 -9.51 -8.27
N GLN A 34 8.54 -9.69 -7.84
CA GLN A 34 8.21 -10.33 -6.58
C GLN A 34 8.63 -11.79 -6.55
N THR A 35 9.03 -12.23 -5.35
CA THR A 35 9.34 -13.62 -5.04
C THR A 35 8.37 -14.11 -3.98
N PRO A 36 8.35 -15.43 -3.66
CA PRO A 36 7.48 -15.93 -2.58
C PRO A 36 7.71 -15.27 -1.22
N ASP A 37 8.90 -14.68 -1.02
CA ASP A 37 9.25 -14.02 0.25
C ASP A 37 9.11 -12.50 0.20
N SER A 38 8.66 -11.94 -0.92
CA SER A 38 8.53 -10.49 -1.06
C SER A 38 7.41 -9.92 -0.17
N ASP A 39 7.70 -8.78 0.47
CA ASP A 39 6.70 -8.01 1.20
C ASP A 39 5.89 -7.19 0.20
N ILE A 40 4.68 -6.83 0.60
CA ILE A 40 3.83 -5.93 -0.19
C ILE A 40 4.08 -4.52 0.31
N ASP A 41 4.50 -3.63 -0.60
CA ASP A 41 4.82 -2.23 -0.27
C ASP A 41 3.70 -1.32 -0.75
N LEU A 42 3.05 -0.63 0.18
CA LEU A 42 1.93 0.27 -0.12
C LEU A 42 2.20 1.68 0.38
N ARG A 43 1.85 2.66 -0.43
CA ARG A 43 1.79 4.06 0.01
C ARG A 43 0.32 4.46 0.08
N LEU A 44 -0.10 4.98 1.23
CA LEU A 44 -1.48 5.39 1.46
C LEU A 44 -1.58 6.90 1.61
N ALA A 45 -2.57 7.48 0.96
CA ALA A 45 -3.00 8.84 1.23
C ALA A 45 -4.19 8.75 2.17
N CYS A 46 -4.02 9.25 3.40
CA CYS A 46 -5.01 9.11 4.46
C CYS A 46 -5.66 10.45 4.81
N GLY A 47 -6.88 10.38 5.32
CA GLY A 47 -7.59 11.56 5.81
C GLY A 47 -7.26 11.88 7.26
N ASN A 48 -7.95 12.89 7.80
CA ASN A 48 -7.66 13.46 9.13
C ASN A 48 -8.03 12.55 10.30
N THR A 49 -8.85 11.54 10.08
CA THR A 49 -9.26 10.64 11.16
C THR A 49 -8.32 9.46 11.34
N MET A 50 -7.34 9.31 10.45
CA MET A 50 -6.37 8.22 10.56
C MET A 50 -5.39 8.50 11.70
N THR A 51 -5.29 7.54 12.64
CA THR A 51 -4.35 7.59 13.75
C THR A 51 -3.33 6.46 13.61
N PHE A 52 -2.26 6.49 14.39
CA PHE A 52 -1.28 5.40 14.40
C PHE A 52 -1.93 4.07 14.81
N GLY A 53 -2.83 4.11 15.80
CA GLY A 53 -3.55 2.91 16.24
C GLY A 53 -4.42 2.33 15.13
N THR A 54 -5.16 3.19 14.43
CA THR A 54 -6.00 2.78 13.32
C THR A 54 -5.16 2.26 12.15
N LEU A 55 -4.02 2.91 11.89
CA LEU A 55 -3.11 2.46 10.84
C LEU A 55 -2.52 1.08 11.15
N TYR A 56 -2.23 0.82 12.42
CA TYR A 56 -1.75 -0.48 12.88
C TYR A 56 -2.80 -1.56 12.65
N GLU A 57 -4.06 -1.28 13.00
CA GLU A 57 -5.17 -2.19 12.76
C GLU A 57 -5.35 -2.49 11.27
N LEU A 58 -5.28 -1.45 10.45
CA LEU A 58 -5.38 -1.57 9.00
C LEU A 58 -4.27 -2.48 8.46
N SER A 59 -3.05 -2.26 8.89
CA SER A 59 -1.89 -3.04 8.48
C SER A 59 -2.09 -4.53 8.81
N HIS A 60 -2.53 -4.83 10.03
CA HIS A 60 -2.81 -6.20 10.46
C HIS A 60 -3.90 -6.86 9.63
N GLU A 61 -4.96 -6.12 9.34
CA GLU A 61 -6.07 -6.65 8.56
C GLU A 61 -5.63 -6.95 7.12
N LEU A 62 -4.83 -6.05 6.53
CA LEU A 62 -4.27 -6.28 5.19
C LEU A 62 -3.38 -7.53 5.18
N GLU A 63 -2.51 -7.67 6.18
CA GLU A 63 -1.62 -8.83 6.26
C GLU A 63 -2.41 -10.13 6.39
N LYS A 64 -3.47 -10.11 7.18
CA LYS A 64 -4.33 -11.27 7.37
C LYS A 64 -5.02 -11.66 6.06
N GLU A 65 -5.59 -10.70 5.35
CA GLU A 65 -6.33 -10.96 4.13
C GLU A 65 -5.43 -11.29 2.94
N LEU A 66 -4.23 -10.70 2.88
CA LEU A 66 -3.29 -10.91 1.78
C LEU A 66 -2.33 -12.07 2.03
N GLY A 67 -2.21 -12.52 3.28
CA GLY A 67 -1.33 -13.62 3.64
C GLY A 67 0.16 -13.30 3.52
N ARG A 68 0.52 -12.01 3.59
CA ARG A 68 1.88 -11.54 3.48
C ARG A 68 2.11 -10.32 4.36
N LYS A 69 3.39 -10.07 4.69
CA LYS A 69 3.77 -8.85 5.37
C LYS A 69 3.50 -7.66 4.45
N VAL A 70 2.92 -6.61 5.02
CA VAL A 70 2.59 -5.37 4.30
C VAL A 70 3.33 -4.22 4.95
N ASP A 71 4.17 -3.53 4.18
CA ASP A 71 4.87 -2.34 4.62
C ASP A 71 4.11 -1.12 4.11
N ILE A 72 3.73 -0.24 5.02
CA ILE A 72 2.91 0.93 4.70
C ILE A 72 3.69 2.21 4.91
N VAL A 73 3.65 3.08 3.89
CA VAL A 73 4.21 4.43 3.93
C VAL A 73 3.05 5.41 3.74
N THR A 74 2.98 6.42 4.59
CA THR A 74 1.91 7.43 4.51
C THR A 74 2.39 8.81 4.09
N ASN A 75 3.71 9.02 4.03
CA ASN A 75 4.27 10.32 3.65
C ASN A 75 4.09 10.58 2.15
N PRO A 76 3.72 11.82 1.76
CA PRO A 76 3.72 12.21 0.36
C PRO A 76 5.13 12.10 -0.23
N PRO A 77 5.27 11.83 -1.54
CA PRO A 77 6.58 11.69 -2.16
C PRO A 77 7.51 12.89 -1.97
N GLU A 78 6.98 14.11 -1.92
CA GLU A 78 7.76 15.34 -1.73
C GLU A 78 8.42 15.43 -0.35
N HIS A 79 8.00 14.62 0.62
CA HIS A 79 8.59 14.57 1.94
C HIS A 79 9.57 13.43 2.14
N MET A 80 9.87 12.70 1.06
CA MET A 80 10.78 11.56 1.08
C MET A 80 12.16 11.95 0.58
N ARG A 81 13.16 11.12 0.92
CA ARG A 81 14.49 11.27 0.35
C ARG A 81 14.40 11.16 -1.16
N LEU A 82 15.19 11.96 -1.87
CA LEU A 82 15.12 12.07 -3.33
C LEU A 82 15.20 10.71 -4.04
N ALA A 83 16.15 9.87 -3.66
CA ALA A 83 16.33 8.57 -4.30
C ALA A 83 15.11 7.66 -4.10
N PHE A 84 14.56 7.64 -2.88
CA PHE A 84 13.37 6.84 -2.56
C PHE A 84 12.14 7.40 -3.28
N ARG A 85 12.00 8.73 -3.30
CA ARG A 85 10.91 9.39 -4.02
C ARG A 85 10.92 9.05 -5.50
N LYS A 86 12.09 9.07 -6.14
CA LYS A 86 12.21 8.71 -7.56
C LYS A 86 11.80 7.28 -7.82
N SER A 87 12.21 6.35 -6.94
CA SER A 87 11.83 4.95 -7.06
C SER A 87 10.33 4.77 -6.97
N ILE A 88 9.68 5.42 -5.98
CA ILE A 88 8.24 5.34 -5.82
C ILE A 88 7.49 5.94 -7.01
N GLU A 89 7.87 7.15 -7.44
CA GLU A 89 7.23 7.82 -8.56
C GLU A 89 7.34 7.02 -9.85
N GLN A 90 8.45 6.31 -10.03
CA GLN A 90 8.70 5.50 -11.20
C GLN A 90 7.90 4.19 -11.18
N ASP A 91 7.79 3.56 -10.02
CA ASP A 91 7.28 2.20 -9.89
C ASP A 91 5.82 2.11 -9.42
N GLU A 92 5.28 3.16 -8.77
CA GLU A 92 4.00 3.03 -8.12
C GLU A 92 2.83 2.92 -9.09
N ALA A 93 1.87 2.06 -8.72
CA ALA A 93 0.63 1.89 -9.46
C ALA A 93 -0.53 2.07 -8.48
N ARG A 94 -1.49 2.93 -8.82
CA ARG A 94 -2.66 3.15 -7.98
C ARG A 94 -3.54 1.90 -7.99
N ILE A 95 -3.82 1.37 -6.80
CA ILE A 95 -4.66 0.17 -6.64
C ILE A 95 -6.00 0.46 -5.98
N TYR A 96 -6.18 1.66 -5.44
CA TYR A 96 -7.41 2.05 -4.74
C TYR A 96 -7.61 3.56 -4.78
N GLU A 97 -8.85 3.98 -4.98
CA GLU A 97 -9.27 5.37 -4.89
C GLU A 97 -10.67 5.39 -4.28
N ALA A 98 -10.84 6.17 -3.22
CA ALA A 98 -12.13 6.33 -2.58
C ALA A 98 -13.07 7.17 -3.47
N LEU A 99 -14.33 6.77 -3.50
CA LEU A 99 -15.35 7.48 -4.27
C LEU A 99 -15.82 8.73 -3.54
#